data_70e3c0d508a85ccd57cea3a7b9754196
#
_entry.id   70e3c0d508a85ccd57cea3a7b9754196
#
_cell.length_a   1.000
_cell.length_b   1.000
_cell.length_c   1.000
_cell.angle_alpha   90.00
_cell.angle_beta   90.00
_cell.angle_gamma   90.00
#
_symmetry.space_group_name_H-M   'P 1'
#
loop_
_entity.id
_entity.type
_entity.pdbx_description
1 polymer ?
#
loop_
_entity_poly.entity_id
_entity_poly.type
_entity_poly.pdbx_seq_one_letter_code
_entity_poly.pdbx_strand_id
1 'polypeptide(L)'
;MPFFTSADKALWRLALPMIFSNITVPLLGLVDTAVIGHLDSPVYLGGVAVGATATSFLFMMLLFLRMSTTGLTAQAFGAKNPQALARALVQPLLLALGAGALIALCRTPLIDLALHIVGGSEAVLTQARRFLEIRWLSAPASLANLVLLGWLLGVQYARAPVILLVVGNIINIALDLWLVMGLHMNVQGAALATMIAEYATLLIGLLMVRKVLRLRGVSSAMLKQSWRGNFRRLLALNRDIMLRSLLLQLCFGTITVLGARSGSDIVAVNAVLMTLLTFTAYALDGFAYAVEAHSGQAYGARDGSQLLAVWRAACRQAGIVALLFSLTYLLAGEPIVALLTSLPQLQQLADHYLYWQVILPLVGVWCYLLDGMFIGATRAAEMRNSMAVAAAGFALTLLALPVLGNHGLWLALAVFLALRGLSLAWIWRRHWRNGSWFSAA
;
A
#
# COMPACT_ATOMS: atom_id res chain seq x y z
N MET A 1 -15.51 29.25 -12.28
CA MET A 1 -14.95 27.94 -12.72
C MET A 1 -15.89 26.85 -12.24
N PRO A 2 -16.27 25.89 -13.10
CA PRO A 2 -17.12 24.79 -12.64
C PRO A 2 -16.39 23.99 -11.56
N PHE A 3 -17.10 23.68 -10.49
CA PHE A 3 -16.54 22.96 -9.33
C PHE A 3 -16.18 21.50 -9.65
N PHE A 4 -16.70 20.98 -10.77
CA PHE A 4 -16.53 19.60 -11.18
C PHE A 4 -16.24 19.52 -12.69
N THR A 5 -14.96 19.35 -13.02
CA THR A 5 -14.49 19.30 -14.41
C THR A 5 -14.40 17.86 -14.92
N SER A 6 -14.08 17.69 -16.22
CA SER A 6 -13.81 16.36 -16.79
C SER A 6 -12.62 15.67 -16.12
N ALA A 7 -11.62 16.42 -15.69
CA ALA A 7 -10.48 15.89 -14.95
C ALA A 7 -10.91 15.35 -13.58
N ASP A 8 -11.84 16.01 -12.90
CA ASP A 8 -12.39 15.53 -11.63
C ASP A 8 -13.13 14.19 -11.82
N LYS A 9 -13.93 14.07 -12.88
CA LYS A 9 -14.62 12.80 -13.22
C LYS A 9 -13.63 11.68 -13.49
N ALA A 10 -12.59 11.95 -14.27
CA ALA A 10 -11.57 10.96 -14.59
C ALA A 10 -10.83 10.51 -13.33
N LEU A 11 -10.51 11.45 -12.44
CA LEU A 11 -9.87 11.17 -11.17
C LEU A 11 -10.73 10.23 -10.31
N TRP A 12 -12.01 10.56 -10.11
CA TRP A 12 -12.93 9.75 -9.30
C TRP A 12 -13.19 8.37 -9.90
N ARG A 13 -13.24 8.27 -11.24
CA ARG A 13 -13.47 6.99 -11.91
C ARG A 13 -12.41 5.96 -11.52
N LEU A 14 -11.19 6.39 -11.28
CA LEU A 14 -10.09 5.52 -10.85
C LEU A 14 -9.91 5.52 -9.34
N ALA A 15 -10.06 6.67 -8.68
CA ALA A 15 -9.88 6.80 -7.24
C ALA A 15 -10.92 6.01 -6.43
N LEU A 16 -12.19 6.07 -6.82
CA LEU A 16 -13.26 5.42 -6.07
C LEU A 16 -13.10 3.89 -5.99
N PRO A 17 -12.83 3.16 -7.10
CA PRO A 17 -12.52 1.74 -7.00
C PRO A 17 -11.31 1.44 -6.12
N MET A 18 -10.26 2.25 -6.17
CA MET A 18 -9.06 2.06 -5.36
C MET A 18 -9.30 2.33 -3.89
N ILE A 19 -10.09 3.35 -3.55
CA ILE A 19 -10.51 3.63 -2.17
C ILE A 19 -11.30 2.43 -1.62
N PHE A 20 -12.26 1.94 -2.40
CA PHE A 20 -13.07 0.78 -2.03
C PHE A 20 -12.19 -0.46 -1.82
N SER A 21 -11.26 -0.72 -2.74
CA SER A 21 -10.31 -1.82 -2.64
C SER A 21 -9.46 -1.72 -1.37
N ASN A 22 -8.90 -0.55 -1.09
CA ASN A 22 -8.05 -0.34 0.08
C ASN A 22 -8.80 -0.52 1.40
N ILE A 23 -10.03 -0.01 1.49
CA ILE A 23 -10.84 -0.09 2.72
C ILE A 23 -11.29 -1.53 2.98
N THR A 24 -11.54 -2.33 1.94
CA THR A 24 -12.02 -3.70 2.11
C THR A 24 -10.91 -4.70 2.44
N VAL A 25 -9.63 -4.37 2.21
CA VAL A 25 -8.49 -5.24 2.56
C VAL A 25 -8.50 -5.67 4.03
N PRO A 26 -8.69 -4.77 5.02
CA PRO A 26 -8.77 -5.19 6.42
C PRO A 26 -9.94 -6.12 6.73
N LEU A 27 -11.04 -6.07 5.96
CA LEU A 27 -12.20 -6.92 6.16
C LEU A 27 -11.90 -8.40 5.92
N LEU A 28 -10.96 -8.71 5.02
CA LEU A 28 -10.48 -10.07 4.80
C LEU A 28 -9.87 -10.68 6.04
N GLY A 29 -9.01 -9.92 6.70
CA GLY A 29 -8.40 -10.35 7.96
C GLY A 29 -9.44 -10.63 9.04
N LEU A 30 -10.55 -9.89 9.05
CA LEU A 30 -11.64 -10.13 9.98
C LEU A 30 -12.34 -11.45 9.72
N VAL A 31 -12.55 -11.85 8.47
CA VAL A 31 -13.17 -13.14 8.13
C VAL A 31 -12.28 -14.30 8.54
N ASP A 32 -10.99 -14.25 8.21
CA ASP A 32 -10.03 -15.28 8.63
C ASP A 32 -9.99 -15.40 10.15
N THR A 33 -9.96 -14.27 10.86
CA THR A 33 -9.98 -14.22 12.31
C THR A 33 -11.26 -14.85 12.88
N ALA A 34 -12.41 -14.56 12.27
CA ALA A 34 -13.68 -15.13 12.71
C ALA A 34 -13.71 -16.66 12.52
N VAL A 35 -13.23 -17.15 11.37
CA VAL A 35 -13.21 -18.60 11.09
C VAL A 35 -12.24 -19.32 12.02
N ILE A 36 -11.03 -18.83 12.17
CA ILE A 36 -10.00 -19.43 13.04
C ILE A 36 -10.37 -19.25 14.53
N GLY A 37 -10.99 -18.15 14.88
CA GLY A 37 -11.41 -17.88 16.26
C GLY A 37 -12.48 -18.83 16.78
N HIS A 38 -13.16 -19.58 15.92
CA HIS A 38 -14.13 -20.63 16.31
C HIS A 38 -13.47 -22.00 16.54
N LEU A 39 -12.16 -22.12 16.37
CA LEU A 39 -11.42 -23.34 16.69
C LEU A 39 -11.24 -23.50 18.21
N ASP A 40 -10.98 -24.73 18.63
CA ASP A 40 -10.99 -25.15 20.04
C ASP A 40 -9.92 -24.49 20.93
N SER A 41 -8.87 -23.94 20.34
CA SER A 41 -7.75 -23.38 21.11
C SER A 41 -7.37 -21.98 20.63
N PRO A 42 -7.10 -21.03 21.55
CA PRO A 42 -6.62 -19.69 21.19
C PRO A 42 -5.21 -19.70 20.55
N VAL A 43 -4.48 -20.81 20.66
CA VAL A 43 -3.16 -20.95 20.05
C VAL A 43 -3.24 -20.88 18.52
N TYR A 44 -4.28 -21.41 17.91
CA TYR A 44 -4.49 -21.34 16.46
C TYR A 44 -4.67 -19.90 15.98
N LEU A 45 -5.50 -19.13 16.67
CA LEU A 45 -5.71 -17.72 16.36
C LEU A 45 -4.40 -16.92 16.52
N GLY A 46 -3.68 -17.18 17.61
CA GLY A 46 -2.37 -16.56 17.86
C GLY A 46 -1.35 -16.87 16.75
N GLY A 47 -1.32 -18.15 16.31
CA GLY A 47 -0.44 -18.58 15.22
C GLY A 47 -0.75 -17.90 13.90
N VAL A 48 -2.03 -17.79 13.54
CA VAL A 48 -2.46 -17.08 12.33
C VAL A 48 -2.14 -15.59 12.43
N ALA A 49 -2.36 -14.98 13.59
CA ALA A 49 -2.04 -13.56 13.80
C ALA A 49 -0.56 -13.26 13.62
N VAL A 50 0.32 -14.07 14.20
CA VAL A 50 1.77 -13.95 14.05
C VAL A 50 2.18 -14.16 12.59
N GLY A 51 1.65 -15.19 11.94
CA GLY A 51 1.90 -15.48 10.54
C GLY A 51 1.43 -14.35 9.62
N ALA A 52 0.26 -13.79 9.85
CA ALA A 52 -0.27 -12.67 9.09
C ALA A 52 0.59 -11.42 9.25
N THR A 53 1.10 -11.15 10.46
CA THR A 53 1.99 -10.01 10.71
C THR A 53 3.30 -10.16 9.93
N ALA A 54 3.93 -11.34 9.97
CA ALA A 54 5.15 -11.63 9.23
C ALA A 54 4.92 -11.50 7.71
N THR A 55 3.81 -12.03 7.22
CA THR A 55 3.44 -11.97 5.79
C THR A 55 3.21 -10.52 5.35
N SER A 56 2.49 -9.73 6.14
CA SER A 56 2.23 -8.32 5.85
C SER A 56 3.53 -7.52 5.75
N PHE A 57 4.45 -7.75 6.69
CA PHE A 57 5.75 -7.08 6.68
C PHE A 57 6.53 -7.41 5.41
N LEU A 58 6.60 -8.70 5.04
CA LEU A 58 7.30 -9.14 3.84
C LEU A 58 6.71 -8.50 2.58
N PHE A 59 5.38 -8.51 2.43
CA PHE A 59 4.73 -7.98 1.23
C PHE A 59 4.73 -6.45 1.18
N MET A 60 4.70 -5.76 2.31
CA MET A 60 4.88 -4.31 2.35
C MET A 60 6.25 -3.90 1.82
N MET A 61 7.29 -4.68 2.14
CA MET A 61 8.63 -4.46 1.61
C MET A 61 8.73 -4.66 0.11
N LEU A 62 7.83 -5.47 -0.47
CA LEU A 62 7.82 -5.81 -1.90
C LEU A 62 6.78 -5.01 -2.70
N LEU A 63 6.06 -4.09 -2.05
CA LEU A 63 5.04 -3.25 -2.69
C LEU A 63 5.61 -2.36 -3.81
N PHE A 64 6.92 -2.14 -3.83
CA PHE A 64 7.59 -1.39 -4.89
C PHE A 64 7.31 -1.98 -6.28
N LEU A 65 7.04 -3.28 -6.39
CA LEU A 65 6.71 -3.93 -7.67
C LEU A 65 5.43 -3.34 -8.28
N ARG A 66 4.41 -3.10 -7.48
CA ARG A 66 3.19 -2.44 -7.95
C ARG A 66 3.47 -1.00 -8.38
N MET A 67 4.17 -0.25 -7.54
CA MET A 67 4.40 1.19 -7.74
C MET A 67 5.24 1.45 -9.01
N SER A 68 6.33 0.72 -9.19
CA SER A 68 7.18 0.87 -10.37
C SER A 68 6.45 0.47 -11.66
N THR A 69 5.66 -0.60 -11.61
CA THR A 69 4.88 -1.07 -12.75
C THR A 69 3.83 -0.03 -13.15
N THR A 70 3.13 0.57 -12.20
CA THR A 70 2.14 1.60 -12.48
C THR A 70 2.78 2.80 -13.18
N GLY A 71 3.91 3.29 -12.68
CA GLY A 71 4.60 4.44 -13.26
C GLY A 71 5.05 4.19 -14.71
N LEU A 72 5.74 3.08 -14.93
CA LEU A 72 6.22 2.71 -16.27
C LEU A 72 5.08 2.48 -17.25
N THR A 73 4.03 1.80 -16.82
CA THR A 73 2.86 1.50 -17.64
C THR A 73 2.09 2.77 -18.01
N ALA A 74 1.88 3.66 -17.05
CA ALA A 74 1.16 4.92 -17.28
C ALA A 74 1.90 5.79 -18.31
N GLN A 75 3.21 5.86 -18.23
CA GLN A 75 4.02 6.59 -19.21
C GLN A 75 3.92 5.97 -20.61
N ALA A 76 4.02 4.65 -20.71
CA ALA A 76 3.87 3.95 -21.99
C ALA A 76 2.47 4.14 -22.58
N PHE A 77 1.46 4.15 -21.73
CA PHE A 77 0.07 4.39 -22.13
C PHE A 77 -0.11 5.82 -22.67
N GLY A 78 0.46 6.81 -21.99
CA GLY A 78 0.42 8.21 -22.43
C GLY A 78 1.18 8.45 -23.73
N ALA A 79 2.32 7.78 -23.90
CA ALA A 79 3.12 7.85 -25.11
C ALA A 79 2.52 7.06 -26.29
N LYS A 80 1.43 6.31 -26.05
CA LYS A 80 0.76 5.44 -27.05
C LYS A 80 1.73 4.46 -27.72
N ASN A 81 2.60 3.86 -26.91
CA ASN A 81 3.65 2.95 -27.37
C ASN A 81 3.33 1.52 -26.92
N PRO A 82 2.80 0.66 -27.84
CA PRO A 82 2.44 -0.73 -27.48
C PRO A 82 3.63 -1.57 -27.04
N GLN A 83 4.81 -1.36 -27.62
CA GLN A 83 6.03 -2.09 -27.23
C GLN A 83 6.44 -1.76 -25.78
N ALA A 84 6.36 -0.49 -25.39
CA ALA A 84 6.65 -0.07 -24.03
C ALA A 84 5.60 -0.62 -23.04
N LEU A 85 4.31 -0.70 -23.44
CA LEU A 85 3.28 -1.34 -22.63
C LEU A 85 3.58 -2.82 -22.39
N ALA A 86 3.99 -3.54 -23.42
CA ALA A 86 4.37 -4.94 -23.31
C ALA A 86 5.58 -5.11 -22.37
N ARG A 87 6.59 -4.26 -22.51
CA ARG A 87 7.79 -4.29 -21.66
C ARG A 87 7.46 -3.99 -20.19
N ALA A 88 6.59 -3.01 -19.95
CA ALA A 88 6.18 -2.63 -18.61
C ALA A 88 5.39 -3.75 -17.90
N LEU A 89 4.83 -4.70 -18.64
CA LEU A 89 4.19 -5.89 -18.08
C LEU A 89 5.20 -7.03 -17.90
N VAL A 90 5.92 -7.40 -18.97
CA VAL A 90 6.73 -8.62 -19.01
C VAL A 90 7.91 -8.54 -18.05
N GLN A 91 8.67 -7.46 -18.06
CA GLN A 91 9.87 -7.35 -17.21
C GLN A 91 9.55 -7.35 -15.71
N PRO A 92 8.59 -6.53 -15.21
CA PRO A 92 8.21 -6.62 -13.81
C PRO A 92 7.60 -7.96 -13.43
N LEU A 93 6.84 -8.58 -14.34
CA LEU A 93 6.23 -9.89 -14.09
C LEU A 93 7.28 -10.98 -13.94
N LEU A 94 8.32 -10.98 -14.79
CA LEU A 94 9.45 -11.91 -14.65
C LEU A 94 10.19 -11.70 -13.34
N LEU A 95 10.42 -10.44 -12.96
CA LEU A 95 11.05 -10.10 -11.69
C LEU A 95 10.20 -10.57 -10.50
N ALA A 96 8.89 -10.37 -10.56
CA ALA A 96 7.97 -10.79 -9.52
C ALA A 96 7.92 -12.32 -9.37
N LEU A 97 7.83 -13.04 -10.49
CA LEU A 97 7.80 -14.50 -10.48
C LEU A 97 9.13 -15.07 -9.98
N GLY A 98 10.25 -14.47 -10.39
CA GLY A 98 11.58 -14.88 -9.93
C GLY A 98 11.78 -14.65 -8.43
N ALA A 99 11.42 -13.47 -7.95
CA ALA A 99 11.50 -13.13 -6.52
C ALA A 99 10.53 -13.98 -5.69
N GLY A 100 9.33 -14.19 -6.17
CA GLY A 100 8.34 -15.05 -5.52
C GLY A 100 8.77 -16.50 -5.45
N ALA A 101 9.32 -17.02 -6.54
CA ALA A 101 9.88 -18.38 -6.57
C ALA A 101 11.03 -18.53 -5.58
N LEU A 102 11.92 -17.54 -5.49
CA LEU A 102 13.02 -17.53 -4.53
C LEU A 102 12.50 -17.54 -3.09
N ILE A 103 11.51 -16.74 -2.78
CA ILE A 103 10.87 -16.70 -1.45
C ILE A 103 10.24 -18.07 -1.14
N ALA A 104 9.51 -18.65 -2.08
CA ALA A 104 8.86 -19.95 -1.88
C ALA A 104 9.85 -21.08 -1.67
N LEU A 105 10.95 -21.10 -2.42
CA LEU A 105 11.99 -22.12 -2.30
C LEU A 105 12.82 -21.97 -1.02
N CYS A 106 13.07 -20.72 -0.60
CA CYS A 106 13.86 -20.40 0.60
C CYS A 106 12.98 -20.09 1.81
N ARG A 107 11.70 -20.48 1.80
CA ARG A 107 10.76 -20.07 2.84
C ARG A 107 11.13 -20.57 4.24
N THR A 108 11.67 -21.76 4.36
CA THR A 108 11.99 -22.32 5.69
C THR A 108 12.98 -21.45 6.47
N PRO A 109 14.17 -21.08 5.93
CA PRO A 109 15.07 -20.15 6.63
C PRO A 109 14.46 -18.77 6.86
N LEU A 110 13.68 -18.27 5.90
CA LEU A 110 13.03 -16.95 6.02
C LEU A 110 11.97 -16.96 7.11
N ILE A 111 11.19 -18.03 7.23
CA ILE A 111 10.20 -18.22 8.28
C ILE A 111 10.88 -18.28 9.65
N ASP A 112 11.96 -19.02 9.77
CA ASP A 112 12.73 -19.12 11.01
C ASP A 112 13.22 -17.75 11.47
N LEU A 113 13.78 -16.95 10.55
CA LEU A 113 14.21 -15.59 10.85
C LEU A 113 13.05 -14.69 11.26
N ALA A 114 11.94 -14.73 10.52
CA ALA A 114 10.77 -13.91 10.81
C ALA A 114 10.17 -14.23 12.18
N LEU A 115 10.02 -15.50 12.53
CA LEU A 115 9.49 -15.91 13.81
C LEU A 115 10.43 -15.61 14.97
N HIS A 116 11.75 -15.66 14.73
CA HIS A 116 12.75 -15.25 15.72
C HIS A 116 12.62 -13.74 16.04
N ILE A 117 12.39 -12.91 15.03
CA ILE A 117 12.21 -11.45 15.19
C ILE A 117 10.90 -11.13 15.91
N VAL A 118 9.78 -11.74 15.48
CA VAL A 118 8.46 -11.46 16.05
C VAL A 118 8.36 -11.95 17.49
N GLY A 119 8.86 -13.15 17.76
CA GLY A 119 8.82 -13.76 19.09
C GLY A 119 7.42 -14.26 19.46
N GLY A 120 7.32 -14.90 20.60
CA GLY A 120 6.06 -15.43 21.13
C GLY A 120 6.26 -16.76 21.85
N SER A 121 5.16 -17.34 22.36
CA SER A 121 5.23 -18.65 22.99
C SER A 121 5.52 -19.73 21.95
N GLU A 122 6.16 -20.82 22.38
CA GLU A 122 6.57 -21.90 21.49
C GLU A 122 5.36 -22.54 20.79
N ALA A 123 4.23 -22.70 21.47
CA ALA A 123 3.00 -23.24 20.90
C ALA A 123 2.45 -22.35 19.77
N VAL A 124 2.43 -21.04 19.98
CA VAL A 124 1.98 -20.07 18.97
C VAL A 124 2.92 -20.05 17.77
N LEU A 125 4.24 -20.07 18.01
CA LEU A 125 5.23 -20.09 16.93
C LEU A 125 5.17 -21.36 16.10
N THR A 126 4.84 -22.51 16.71
CA THR A 126 4.64 -23.76 15.97
C THR A 126 3.46 -23.65 15.01
N GLN A 127 2.34 -23.07 15.44
CA GLN A 127 1.18 -22.87 14.58
C GLN A 127 1.46 -21.82 13.49
N ALA A 128 2.18 -20.75 13.83
CA ALA A 128 2.59 -19.75 12.86
C ALA A 128 3.48 -20.35 11.78
N ARG A 129 4.41 -21.24 12.15
CA ARG A 129 5.27 -21.95 11.20
C ARG A 129 4.45 -22.82 10.25
N ARG A 130 3.50 -23.59 10.76
CA ARG A 130 2.61 -24.41 9.92
C ARG A 130 1.80 -23.56 8.93
N PHE A 131 1.33 -22.40 9.38
CA PHE A 131 0.62 -21.45 8.53
C PHE A 131 1.53 -20.89 7.43
N LEU A 132 2.72 -20.42 7.79
CA LEU A 132 3.64 -19.77 6.87
C LEU A 132 4.24 -20.73 5.85
N GLU A 133 4.51 -22.00 6.21
CA GLU A 133 5.04 -23.00 5.28
C GLU A 133 4.12 -23.19 4.05
N ILE A 134 2.83 -23.05 4.23
CA ILE A 134 1.86 -23.12 3.14
C ILE A 134 1.61 -21.74 2.54
N ARG A 135 1.43 -20.72 3.40
CA ARG A 135 1.07 -19.36 2.95
C ARG A 135 2.13 -18.76 2.02
N TRP A 136 3.39 -18.96 2.31
CA TRP A 136 4.48 -18.40 1.50
C TRP A 136 4.76 -19.16 0.20
N LEU A 137 4.12 -20.31 -0.01
CA LEU A 137 4.06 -20.91 -1.35
C LEU A 137 3.29 -20.07 -2.36
N SER A 138 2.45 -19.16 -1.88
CA SER A 138 1.73 -18.22 -2.74
C SER A 138 2.57 -17.01 -3.16
N ALA A 139 3.82 -16.89 -2.70
CA ALA A 139 4.65 -15.72 -3.00
C ALA A 139 4.74 -15.40 -4.50
N PRO A 140 4.97 -16.36 -5.40
CA PRO A 140 4.96 -16.08 -6.84
C PRO A 140 3.64 -15.44 -7.31
N ALA A 141 2.50 -15.98 -6.86
CA ALA A 141 1.19 -15.46 -7.23
C ALA A 141 0.93 -14.08 -6.61
N SER A 142 1.28 -13.89 -5.34
CA SER A 142 1.07 -12.62 -4.65
C SER A 142 1.86 -11.49 -5.29
N LEU A 143 3.13 -11.71 -5.60
CA LEU A 143 3.97 -10.70 -6.24
C LEU A 143 3.56 -10.46 -7.68
N ALA A 144 3.20 -11.49 -8.44
CA ALA A 144 2.66 -11.34 -9.78
C ALA A 144 1.36 -10.54 -9.78
N ASN A 145 0.49 -10.75 -8.79
CA ASN A 145 -0.75 -9.99 -8.64
C ASN A 145 -0.50 -8.50 -8.41
N LEU A 146 0.55 -8.13 -7.67
CA LEU A 146 0.95 -6.74 -7.52
C LEU A 146 1.33 -6.10 -8.86
N VAL A 147 2.09 -6.82 -9.68
CA VAL A 147 2.47 -6.35 -11.02
C VAL A 147 1.26 -6.20 -11.93
N LEU A 148 0.37 -7.20 -11.96
CA LEU A 148 -0.84 -7.15 -12.77
C LEU A 148 -1.75 -6.00 -12.36
N LEU A 149 -1.95 -5.80 -11.06
CA LEU A 149 -2.73 -4.69 -10.54
C LEU A 149 -2.11 -3.35 -10.92
N GLY A 150 -0.79 -3.22 -10.76
CA GLY A 150 -0.07 -2.00 -11.15
C GLY A 150 -0.20 -1.71 -12.65
N TRP A 151 -0.09 -2.72 -13.48
CA TRP A 151 -0.23 -2.57 -14.93
C TRP A 151 -1.65 -2.19 -15.34
N LEU A 152 -2.65 -2.85 -14.77
CA LEU A 152 -4.06 -2.55 -15.03
C LEU A 152 -4.44 -1.14 -14.56
N LEU A 153 -3.89 -0.72 -13.43
CA LEU A 153 -4.04 0.64 -12.92
C LEU A 153 -3.38 1.65 -13.86
N GLY A 154 -2.18 1.35 -14.35
CA GLY A 154 -1.44 2.22 -15.26
C GLY A 154 -2.13 2.44 -16.60
N VAL A 155 -2.84 1.44 -17.12
CA VAL A 155 -3.68 1.57 -18.34
C VAL A 155 -5.09 2.10 -18.01
N GLN A 156 -5.35 2.46 -16.77
CA GLN A 156 -6.62 3.05 -16.30
C GLN A 156 -7.83 2.11 -16.45
N TYR A 157 -7.61 0.81 -16.29
CA TYR A 157 -8.70 -0.17 -16.27
C TYR A 157 -9.31 -0.22 -14.85
N ALA A 158 -10.25 0.68 -14.59
CA ALA A 158 -10.78 0.95 -13.25
C ALA A 158 -11.53 -0.23 -12.61
N ARG A 159 -12.04 -1.16 -13.40
CA ARG A 159 -12.80 -2.33 -12.91
C ARG A 159 -11.90 -3.39 -12.27
N ALA A 160 -10.62 -3.44 -12.65
CA ALA A 160 -9.71 -4.50 -12.25
C ALA A 160 -9.54 -4.64 -10.74
N PRO A 161 -9.26 -3.57 -9.98
CA PRO A 161 -9.04 -3.70 -8.53
C PRO A 161 -10.24 -4.32 -7.82
N VAL A 162 -11.45 -3.88 -8.16
CA VAL A 162 -12.70 -4.35 -7.53
C VAL A 162 -12.98 -5.80 -7.90
N ILE A 163 -12.86 -6.15 -9.19
CA ILE A 163 -13.13 -7.52 -9.66
C ILE A 163 -12.15 -8.50 -9.03
N LEU A 164 -10.86 -8.19 -9.04
CA LEU A 164 -9.84 -9.07 -8.47
C LEU A 164 -10.03 -9.23 -6.97
N LEU A 165 -10.33 -8.14 -6.27
CA LEU A 165 -10.57 -8.17 -4.84
C LEU A 165 -11.81 -9.00 -4.50
N VAL A 166 -12.96 -8.72 -5.11
CA VAL A 166 -14.23 -9.40 -4.81
C VAL A 166 -14.13 -10.90 -5.11
N VAL A 167 -13.61 -11.27 -6.28
CA VAL A 167 -13.50 -12.68 -6.65
C VAL A 167 -12.50 -13.41 -5.75
N GLY A 168 -11.35 -12.79 -5.49
CA GLY A 168 -10.36 -13.38 -4.59
C GLY A 168 -10.90 -13.60 -3.18
N ASN A 169 -11.67 -12.65 -2.67
CA ASN A 169 -12.27 -12.75 -1.34
C ASN A 169 -13.34 -13.83 -1.26
N ILE A 170 -14.21 -13.92 -2.26
CA ILE A 170 -15.25 -14.95 -2.32
C ILE A 170 -14.61 -16.33 -2.33
N ILE A 171 -13.59 -16.54 -3.14
CA ILE A 171 -12.87 -17.81 -3.21
C ILE A 171 -12.21 -18.13 -1.86
N ASN A 172 -11.56 -17.15 -1.24
CA ASN A 172 -10.91 -17.32 0.06
C ASN A 172 -11.89 -17.69 1.16
N ILE A 173 -13.02 -16.98 1.25
CA ILE A 173 -14.07 -17.27 2.24
C ILE A 173 -14.66 -18.67 2.04
N ALA A 174 -15.01 -19.01 0.80
CA ALA A 174 -15.58 -20.33 0.49
C ALA A 174 -14.60 -21.45 0.85
N LEU A 175 -13.34 -21.30 0.53
CA LEU A 175 -12.31 -22.29 0.84
C LEU A 175 -11.98 -22.34 2.34
N ASP A 176 -11.99 -21.23 3.05
CA ASP A 176 -11.84 -21.20 4.50
C ASP A 176 -12.93 -22.03 5.18
N LEU A 177 -14.18 -21.80 4.80
CA LEU A 177 -15.30 -22.54 5.37
C LEU A 177 -15.18 -24.05 5.07
N TRP A 178 -14.77 -24.40 3.87
CA TRP A 178 -14.63 -25.80 3.49
C TRP A 178 -13.41 -26.47 4.13
N LEU A 179 -12.23 -25.86 4.05
CA LEU A 179 -10.98 -26.48 4.50
C LEU A 179 -10.81 -26.42 6.01
N VAL A 180 -11.16 -25.32 6.65
CA VAL A 180 -10.99 -25.15 8.10
C VAL A 180 -12.13 -25.81 8.86
N MET A 181 -13.37 -25.53 8.49
CA MET A 181 -14.55 -26.03 9.21
C MET A 181 -15.05 -27.35 8.69
N GLY A 182 -14.97 -27.62 7.38
CA GLY A 182 -15.42 -28.87 6.77
C GLY A 182 -14.43 -30.02 6.90
N LEU A 183 -13.16 -29.77 6.51
CA LEU A 183 -12.10 -30.77 6.52
C LEU A 183 -11.22 -30.72 7.76
N HIS A 184 -11.47 -29.81 8.69
CA HIS A 184 -10.75 -29.66 9.97
C HIS A 184 -9.23 -29.53 9.81
N MET A 185 -8.78 -28.78 8.77
CA MET A 185 -7.36 -28.57 8.51
C MET A 185 -6.70 -27.51 9.40
N ASN A 186 -7.46 -26.82 10.24
CA ASN A 186 -7.00 -25.78 11.18
C ASN A 186 -6.25 -24.65 10.45
N VAL A 187 -5.11 -24.21 10.98
CA VAL A 187 -4.32 -23.12 10.41
C VAL A 187 -3.78 -23.45 9.01
N GLN A 188 -3.50 -24.69 8.73
CA GLN A 188 -3.05 -25.13 7.40
C GLN A 188 -4.16 -24.95 6.37
N GLY A 189 -5.43 -25.17 6.77
CA GLY A 189 -6.58 -24.93 5.90
C GLY A 189 -6.74 -23.45 5.55
N ALA A 190 -6.56 -22.55 6.50
CA ALA A 190 -6.60 -21.12 6.26
C ALA A 190 -5.48 -20.67 5.30
N ALA A 191 -4.27 -21.16 5.50
CA ALA A 191 -3.14 -20.87 4.63
C ALA A 191 -3.35 -21.39 3.21
N LEU A 192 -3.86 -22.61 3.09
CA LEU A 192 -4.16 -23.24 1.79
C LEU A 192 -5.28 -22.49 1.05
N ALA A 193 -6.32 -22.06 1.77
CA ALA A 193 -7.40 -21.27 1.20
C ALA A 193 -6.88 -19.96 0.60
N THR A 194 -6.03 -19.25 1.31
CA THR A 194 -5.41 -18.01 0.84
C THR A 194 -4.49 -18.27 -0.36
N MET A 195 -3.68 -19.34 -0.31
CA MET A 195 -2.81 -19.71 -1.43
C MET A 195 -3.60 -19.99 -2.71
N ILE A 196 -4.65 -20.77 -2.62
CA ILE A 196 -5.51 -21.09 -3.77
C ILE A 196 -6.20 -19.82 -4.29
N ALA A 197 -6.69 -18.96 -3.39
CA ALA A 197 -7.31 -17.69 -3.76
C ALA A 197 -6.33 -16.78 -4.50
N GLU A 198 -5.09 -16.71 -4.07
CA GLU A 198 -4.04 -15.91 -4.72
C GLU A 198 -3.74 -16.41 -6.14
N TYR A 199 -3.59 -17.73 -6.33
CA TYR A 199 -3.37 -18.31 -7.66
C TYR A 199 -4.59 -18.16 -8.57
N ALA A 200 -5.80 -18.28 -8.04
CA ALA A 200 -7.02 -18.02 -8.80
C ALA A 200 -7.12 -16.55 -9.23
N THR A 201 -6.77 -15.64 -8.33
CA THR A 201 -6.70 -14.20 -8.65
C THR A 201 -5.67 -13.92 -9.74
N LEU A 202 -4.52 -14.59 -9.69
CA LEU A 202 -3.50 -14.49 -10.74
C LEU A 202 -4.06 -14.91 -12.10
N LEU A 203 -4.76 -16.04 -12.17
CA LEU A 203 -5.37 -16.51 -13.41
C LEU A 203 -6.37 -15.50 -13.97
N ILE A 204 -7.26 -14.99 -13.13
CA ILE A 204 -8.26 -13.99 -13.52
C ILE A 204 -7.58 -12.71 -13.99
N GLY A 205 -6.56 -12.25 -13.25
CA GLY A 205 -5.77 -11.07 -13.60
C GLY A 205 -5.07 -11.23 -14.96
N LEU A 206 -4.50 -12.40 -15.24
CA LEU A 206 -3.89 -12.70 -16.55
C LEU A 206 -4.91 -12.65 -17.68
N LEU A 207 -6.12 -13.16 -17.46
CA LEU A 207 -7.20 -13.10 -18.46
C LEU A 207 -7.61 -11.63 -18.71
N MET A 208 -7.72 -10.82 -17.68
CA MET A 208 -8.04 -9.40 -17.81
C MET A 208 -6.93 -8.65 -18.56
N VAL A 209 -5.68 -8.92 -18.24
CA VAL A 209 -4.51 -8.34 -18.90
C VAL A 209 -4.49 -8.74 -20.39
N ARG A 210 -4.77 -9.99 -20.70
CA ARG A 210 -4.86 -10.45 -22.09
C ARG A 210 -5.90 -9.67 -22.89
N LYS A 211 -7.07 -9.43 -22.30
CA LYS A 211 -8.13 -8.63 -22.93
C LYS A 211 -7.65 -7.21 -23.22
N VAL A 212 -7.03 -6.56 -22.24
CA VAL A 212 -6.54 -5.18 -22.37
C VAL A 212 -5.40 -5.09 -23.37
N LEU A 213 -4.49 -6.07 -23.39
CA LEU A 213 -3.40 -6.13 -24.37
C LEU A 213 -3.95 -6.15 -25.82
N ARG A 214 -4.98 -6.94 -26.07
CA ARG A 214 -5.64 -6.97 -27.38
C ARG A 214 -6.26 -5.63 -27.72
N LEU A 215 -6.94 -4.99 -26.78
CA LEU A 215 -7.57 -3.68 -26.98
C LEU A 215 -6.56 -2.57 -27.25
N ARG A 216 -5.33 -2.68 -26.72
CA ARG A 216 -4.27 -1.67 -26.87
C ARG A 216 -3.29 -1.98 -28.00
N GLY A 217 -3.55 -3.00 -28.82
CA GLY A 217 -2.75 -3.32 -29.99
C GLY A 217 -1.42 -3.99 -29.70
N VAL A 218 -1.28 -4.64 -28.55
CA VAL A 218 -0.07 -5.40 -28.19
C VAL A 218 -0.19 -6.82 -28.79
N SER A 219 0.78 -7.18 -29.64
CA SER A 219 0.83 -8.51 -30.27
C SER A 219 1.62 -9.51 -29.43
N SER A 220 1.43 -10.80 -29.69
CA SER A 220 2.21 -11.87 -29.06
C SER A 220 3.71 -11.75 -29.34
N ALA A 221 4.09 -11.27 -30.54
CA ALA A 221 5.50 -11.04 -30.89
C ALA A 221 6.13 -9.96 -30.01
N MET A 222 5.41 -8.87 -29.71
CA MET A 222 5.87 -7.81 -28.81
C MET A 222 6.10 -8.35 -27.39
N LEU A 223 5.21 -9.20 -26.89
CA LEU A 223 5.37 -9.84 -25.58
C LEU A 223 6.61 -10.74 -25.54
N LYS A 224 6.84 -11.54 -26.58
CA LYS A 224 7.99 -12.43 -26.65
C LYS A 224 9.33 -11.70 -26.73
N GLN A 225 9.37 -10.51 -27.31
CA GLN A 225 10.60 -9.71 -27.43
C GLN A 225 10.88 -8.90 -26.18
N SER A 226 9.89 -8.60 -25.36
CA SER A 226 9.99 -7.68 -24.22
C SER A 226 10.96 -8.17 -23.12
N TRP A 227 11.16 -9.49 -22.98
CA TRP A 227 12.07 -10.04 -21.98
C TRP A 227 13.55 -9.77 -22.27
N ARG A 228 13.89 -9.46 -23.52
CA ARG A 228 15.27 -9.23 -23.97
C ARG A 228 15.77 -7.80 -23.69
N GLY A 229 14.93 -6.94 -23.13
CA GLY A 229 15.29 -5.55 -22.86
C GLY A 229 16.27 -5.39 -21.70
N ASN A 230 16.75 -4.16 -21.53
CA ASN A 230 17.62 -3.81 -20.42
C ASN A 230 16.81 -3.63 -19.14
N PHE A 231 17.14 -4.40 -18.11
CA PHE A 231 16.50 -4.34 -16.80
C PHE A 231 17.05 -3.25 -15.87
N ARG A 232 18.13 -2.57 -16.26
CA ARG A 232 18.84 -1.63 -15.39
C ARG A 232 17.94 -0.53 -14.85
N ARG A 233 17.11 0.10 -15.71
CA ARG A 233 16.18 1.16 -15.29
C ARG A 233 15.14 0.62 -14.30
N LEU A 234 14.59 -0.55 -14.59
CA LEU A 234 13.60 -1.21 -13.72
C LEU A 234 14.20 -1.54 -12.35
N LEU A 235 15.39 -2.12 -12.33
CA LEU A 235 16.05 -2.49 -11.07
C LEU A 235 16.42 -1.27 -10.25
N ALA A 236 16.92 -0.19 -10.89
CA ALA A 236 17.23 1.06 -10.21
C ALA A 236 15.98 1.71 -9.62
N LEU A 237 14.88 1.74 -10.37
CA LEU A 237 13.59 2.27 -9.92
C LEU A 237 13.07 1.47 -8.72
N ASN A 238 13.07 0.15 -8.80
CA ASN A 238 12.62 -0.71 -7.71
C ASN A 238 13.50 -0.57 -6.47
N ARG A 239 14.81 -0.49 -6.62
CA ARG A 239 15.74 -0.25 -5.51
C ARG A 239 15.41 1.05 -4.77
N ASP A 240 15.20 2.13 -5.48
CA ASP A 240 14.95 3.45 -4.89
C ASP A 240 13.61 3.47 -4.15
N ILE A 241 12.57 2.87 -4.73
CA ILE A 241 11.26 2.75 -4.07
C ILE A 241 11.36 1.84 -2.83
N MET A 242 12.13 0.76 -2.92
CA MET A 242 12.36 -0.13 -1.77
C MET A 242 13.04 0.61 -0.62
N LEU A 243 14.09 1.39 -0.90
CA LEU A 243 14.79 2.18 0.12
C LEU A 243 13.87 3.22 0.75
N ARG A 244 13.04 3.89 -0.06
CA ARG A 244 12.01 4.79 0.45
C ARG A 244 11.06 4.08 1.41
N SER A 245 10.58 2.91 1.04
CA SER A 245 9.65 2.12 1.86
C SER A 245 10.28 1.63 3.16
N LEU A 246 11.58 1.27 3.13
CA LEU A 246 12.34 0.92 4.33
C LEU A 246 12.38 2.08 5.33
N LEU A 247 12.69 3.28 4.87
CA LEU A 247 12.71 4.47 5.73
C LEU A 247 11.34 4.75 6.34
N LEU A 248 10.27 4.61 5.55
CA LEU A 248 8.89 4.76 6.01
C LEU A 248 8.58 3.76 7.13
N GLN A 249 8.90 2.48 6.94
CA GLN A 249 8.66 1.44 7.93
C GLN A 249 9.47 1.63 9.21
N LEU A 250 10.71 2.11 9.09
CA LEU A 250 11.54 2.43 10.25
C LEU A 250 10.92 3.55 11.09
N CYS A 251 10.35 4.58 10.47
CA CYS A 251 9.67 5.66 11.18
C CYS A 251 8.44 5.15 11.94
N PHE A 252 7.58 4.37 11.28
CA PHE A 252 6.40 3.80 11.94
C PHE A 252 6.77 2.79 13.03
N GLY A 253 7.77 1.97 12.80
CA GLY A 253 8.28 1.02 13.79
C GLY A 253 8.84 1.72 15.03
N THR A 254 9.52 2.85 14.84
CA THR A 254 10.03 3.68 15.94
C THR A 254 8.90 4.23 16.80
N ILE A 255 7.79 4.69 16.19
CA ILE A 255 6.61 5.15 16.94
C ILE A 255 6.09 4.02 17.83
N THR A 256 5.96 2.83 17.30
CA THR A 256 5.47 1.66 18.04
C THR A 256 6.39 1.31 19.22
N VAL A 257 7.70 1.26 18.98
CA VAL A 257 8.69 0.91 20.02
C VAL A 257 8.72 1.96 21.12
N LEU A 258 8.76 3.25 20.79
CA LEU A 258 8.80 4.32 21.77
C LEU A 258 7.48 4.43 22.53
N GLY A 259 6.35 4.18 21.90
CA GLY A 259 5.06 4.08 22.57
C GLY A 259 5.03 2.94 23.58
N ALA A 260 5.60 1.78 23.22
CA ALA A 260 5.71 0.64 24.13
C ALA A 260 6.52 0.96 25.38
N ARG A 261 7.59 1.75 25.25
CA ARG A 261 8.42 2.17 26.38
C ARG A 261 7.74 3.19 27.29
N SER A 262 6.70 3.86 26.80
CA SER A 262 5.95 4.86 27.57
C SER A 262 4.86 4.27 28.47
N GLY A 263 4.59 2.97 28.36
CA GLY A 263 3.62 2.25 29.17
C GLY A 263 2.56 1.54 28.35
N SER A 264 1.85 0.59 28.98
CA SER A 264 0.83 -0.23 28.29
C SER A 264 -0.38 0.57 27.85
N ASP A 265 -0.80 1.59 28.62
CA ASP A 265 -1.94 2.43 28.25
C ASP A 265 -1.61 3.31 27.03
N ILE A 266 -0.40 3.86 27.01
CA ILE A 266 0.07 4.69 25.87
C ILE A 266 0.15 3.86 24.60
N VAL A 267 0.72 2.65 24.65
CA VAL A 267 0.77 1.74 23.52
C VAL A 267 -0.65 1.43 22.98
N ALA A 268 -1.58 1.13 23.89
CA ALA A 268 -2.95 0.79 23.53
C ALA A 268 -3.66 1.99 22.88
N VAL A 269 -3.50 3.18 23.42
CA VAL A 269 -4.08 4.42 22.88
C VAL A 269 -3.48 4.74 21.51
N ASN A 270 -2.17 4.64 21.38
CA ASN A 270 -1.51 4.87 20.08
C ASN A 270 -1.98 3.87 19.03
N ALA A 271 -2.22 2.62 19.41
CA ALA A 271 -2.77 1.61 18.49
C ALA A 271 -4.17 1.99 17.98
N VAL A 272 -5.04 2.48 18.86
CA VAL A 272 -6.38 2.97 18.49
C VAL A 272 -6.27 4.16 17.52
N LEU A 273 -5.42 5.13 17.86
CA LEU A 273 -5.23 6.32 17.02
C LEU A 273 -4.57 5.99 15.67
N MET A 274 -3.64 5.03 15.66
CA MET A 274 -3.03 4.53 14.41
C MET A 274 -4.05 3.83 13.52
N THR A 275 -5.07 3.18 14.08
CA THR A 275 -6.16 2.62 13.31
C THR A 275 -6.93 3.71 12.55
N LEU A 276 -7.20 4.85 13.20
CA LEU A 276 -7.84 5.99 12.57
C LEU A 276 -6.96 6.57 11.44
N LEU A 277 -5.67 6.72 11.71
CA LEU A 277 -4.72 7.21 10.70
C LEU A 277 -4.64 6.27 9.50
N THR A 278 -4.57 4.97 9.73
CA THR A 278 -4.49 3.96 8.67
C THR A 278 -5.75 3.99 7.79
N PHE A 279 -6.92 4.10 8.39
CA PHE A 279 -8.17 4.21 7.65
C PHE A 279 -8.21 5.46 6.76
N THR A 280 -7.77 6.59 7.32
CA THR A 280 -7.65 7.84 6.56
C THR A 280 -6.65 7.70 5.41
N ALA A 281 -5.50 7.09 5.67
CA ALA A 281 -4.47 6.86 4.66
C ALA A 281 -4.98 5.98 3.52
N TYR A 282 -5.75 4.94 3.81
CA TYR A 282 -6.32 4.10 2.77
C TYR A 282 -7.25 4.87 1.82
N ALA A 283 -8.06 5.77 2.36
CA ALA A 283 -8.93 6.61 1.54
C ALA A 283 -8.13 7.58 0.68
N LEU A 284 -7.14 8.25 1.27
CA LEU A 284 -6.32 9.23 0.55
C LEU A 284 -5.35 8.56 -0.44
N ASP A 285 -4.87 7.37 -0.16
CA ASP A 285 -4.04 6.58 -1.09
C ASP A 285 -4.82 6.19 -2.36
N GLY A 286 -6.12 6.04 -2.28
CA GLY A 286 -6.94 5.82 -3.48
C GLY A 286 -6.80 6.97 -4.48
N PHE A 287 -6.77 8.21 -3.99
CA PHE A 287 -6.49 9.38 -4.83
C PHE A 287 -5.05 9.38 -5.34
N ALA A 288 -4.09 8.97 -4.51
CA ALA A 288 -2.70 8.87 -4.92
C ALA A 288 -2.53 7.90 -6.10
N TYR A 289 -3.20 6.77 -6.07
CA TYR A 289 -3.17 5.80 -7.16
C TYR A 289 -3.77 6.36 -8.45
N ALA A 290 -4.87 7.10 -8.35
CA ALA A 290 -5.46 7.77 -9.50
C ALA A 290 -4.50 8.83 -10.07
N VAL A 291 -3.81 9.57 -9.22
CA VAL A 291 -2.78 10.53 -9.63
C VAL A 291 -1.60 9.84 -10.31
N GLU A 292 -1.13 8.71 -9.77
CA GLU A 292 -0.07 7.92 -10.41
C GLU A 292 -0.40 7.61 -11.88
N ALA A 293 -1.60 7.09 -12.11
CA ALA A 293 -2.03 6.69 -13.46
C ALA A 293 -2.21 7.89 -14.39
N HIS A 294 -2.94 8.91 -13.95
CA HIS A 294 -3.25 10.06 -14.79
C HIS A 294 -2.05 10.98 -15.00
N SER A 295 -1.24 11.23 -13.97
CA SER A 295 -0.02 12.04 -14.11
C SER A 295 1.04 11.32 -14.92
N GLY A 296 1.15 10.00 -14.78
CA GLY A 296 2.03 9.19 -15.60
C GLY A 296 1.63 9.20 -17.09
N GLN A 297 0.34 9.17 -17.37
CA GLN A 297 -0.17 9.35 -18.73
C GLN A 297 0.21 10.71 -19.30
N ALA A 298 -0.01 11.77 -18.55
CA ALA A 298 0.38 13.13 -18.96
C ALA A 298 1.88 13.26 -19.14
N TYR A 299 2.68 12.63 -18.29
CA TYR A 299 4.11 12.61 -18.39
C TYR A 299 4.57 11.90 -19.67
N GLY A 300 4.01 10.75 -19.97
CA GLY A 300 4.32 9.99 -21.19
C GLY A 300 3.94 10.74 -22.46
N ALA A 301 2.83 11.47 -22.43
CA ALA A 301 2.38 12.32 -23.53
C ALA A 301 3.11 13.66 -23.59
N ARG A 302 3.92 14.00 -22.60
CA ARG A 302 4.60 15.29 -22.43
C ARG A 302 3.63 16.47 -22.49
N ASP A 303 2.44 16.31 -21.90
CA ASP A 303 1.36 17.30 -21.92
C ASP A 303 1.30 18.01 -20.57
N GLY A 304 1.88 19.20 -20.48
CA GLY A 304 1.88 19.99 -19.25
C GLY A 304 0.50 20.48 -18.83
N SER A 305 -0.38 20.77 -19.78
CA SER A 305 -1.76 21.19 -19.49
C SER A 305 -2.53 20.07 -18.82
N GLN A 306 -2.45 18.86 -19.33
CA GLN A 306 -3.08 17.68 -18.77
C GLN A 306 -2.52 17.38 -17.37
N LEU A 307 -1.23 17.48 -17.18
CA LEU A 307 -0.59 17.26 -15.88
C LEU A 307 -1.11 18.23 -14.82
N LEU A 308 -1.20 19.53 -15.16
CA LEU A 308 -1.74 20.53 -14.26
C LEU A 308 -3.22 20.32 -13.99
N ALA A 309 -4.01 19.90 -14.99
CA ALA A 309 -5.43 19.59 -14.81
C ALA A 309 -5.61 18.43 -13.82
N VAL A 310 -4.81 17.38 -13.93
CA VAL A 310 -4.81 16.24 -12.99
C VAL A 310 -4.44 16.70 -11.58
N TRP A 311 -3.39 17.51 -11.46
CA TRP A 311 -2.94 18.01 -10.16
C TRP A 311 -3.99 18.88 -9.47
N ARG A 312 -4.61 19.81 -10.21
CA ARG A 312 -5.66 20.68 -9.68
C ARG A 312 -6.89 19.87 -9.25
N ALA A 313 -7.30 18.90 -10.07
CA ALA A 313 -8.40 18.01 -9.73
C ALA A 313 -8.10 17.21 -8.46
N ALA A 314 -6.90 16.65 -8.35
CA ALA A 314 -6.46 15.89 -7.18
C ALA A 314 -6.46 16.79 -5.92
N CYS A 315 -5.92 18.00 -6.01
CA CYS A 315 -5.90 18.93 -4.88
C CYS A 315 -7.32 19.27 -4.42
N ARG A 316 -8.25 19.54 -5.36
CA ARG A 316 -9.63 19.84 -5.00
C ARG A 316 -10.31 18.66 -4.33
N GLN A 317 -10.32 17.51 -4.99
CA GLN A 317 -11.13 16.37 -4.55
C GLN A 317 -10.52 15.68 -3.30
N ALA A 318 -9.23 15.42 -3.32
CA ALA A 318 -8.58 14.83 -2.17
C ALA A 318 -8.50 15.79 -0.98
N GLY A 319 -8.34 17.08 -1.24
CA GLY A 319 -8.39 18.11 -0.20
C GLY A 319 -9.75 18.18 0.49
N ILE A 320 -10.85 18.08 -0.28
CA ILE A 320 -12.20 18.03 0.29
C ILE A 320 -12.37 16.77 1.14
N VAL A 321 -11.94 15.62 0.66
CA VAL A 321 -12.06 14.37 1.41
C VAL A 321 -11.21 14.42 2.69
N ALA A 322 -10.00 14.96 2.63
CA ALA A 322 -9.16 15.15 3.82
C ALA A 322 -9.83 16.08 4.84
N LEU A 323 -10.46 17.16 4.37
CA LEU A 323 -11.21 18.07 5.23
C LEU A 323 -12.42 17.38 5.87
N LEU A 324 -13.13 16.53 5.12
CA LEU A 324 -14.24 15.74 5.67
C LEU A 324 -13.78 14.77 6.75
N PHE A 325 -12.63 14.10 6.57
CA PHE A 325 -12.05 13.26 7.61
C PHE A 325 -11.69 14.06 8.85
N SER A 326 -11.07 15.23 8.67
CA SER A 326 -10.70 16.10 9.79
C SER A 326 -11.94 16.58 10.56
N LEU A 327 -12.98 17.00 9.87
CA LEU A 327 -14.22 17.42 10.50
C LEU A 327 -14.93 16.26 11.20
N THR A 328 -14.90 15.06 10.63
CA THR A 328 -15.48 13.87 11.23
C THR A 328 -14.77 13.53 12.55
N TYR A 329 -13.44 13.58 12.58
CA TYR A 329 -12.69 13.33 13.80
C TYR A 329 -12.86 14.44 14.84
N LEU A 330 -13.05 15.69 14.41
CA LEU A 330 -13.28 16.80 15.31
C LEU A 330 -14.67 16.72 15.97
N LEU A 331 -15.72 16.40 15.20
CA LEU A 331 -17.10 16.41 15.67
C LEU A 331 -17.55 15.07 16.25
N ALA A 332 -17.05 13.96 15.72
CA ALA A 332 -17.49 12.61 16.08
C ALA A 332 -16.33 11.69 16.52
N GLY A 333 -15.16 12.25 16.85
CA GLY A 333 -13.99 11.48 17.23
C GLY A 333 -14.19 10.65 18.49
N GLU A 334 -14.83 11.21 19.50
CA GLU A 334 -15.11 10.51 20.75
C GLU A 334 -16.02 9.27 20.54
N PRO A 335 -17.15 9.37 19.84
CA PRO A 335 -17.95 8.19 19.50
C PRO A 335 -17.19 7.14 18.68
N ILE A 336 -16.34 7.56 17.76
CA ILE A 336 -15.53 6.65 16.94
C ILE A 336 -14.53 5.88 17.80
N VAL A 337 -13.85 6.56 18.72
CA VAL A 337 -12.96 5.90 19.68
C VAL A 337 -13.72 4.92 20.56
N ALA A 338 -14.93 5.27 20.98
CA ALA A 338 -15.79 4.38 21.78
C ALA A 338 -16.18 3.10 21.04
N LEU A 339 -16.27 3.13 19.71
CA LEU A 339 -16.48 1.93 18.89
C LEU A 339 -15.24 1.04 18.84
N LEU A 340 -14.05 1.61 18.94
CA LEU A 340 -12.79 0.88 18.83
C LEU A 340 -12.32 0.30 20.18
N THR A 341 -12.67 0.94 21.29
CA THR A 341 -12.35 0.45 22.63
C THR A 341 -13.49 0.73 23.59
N SER A 342 -13.80 -0.25 24.43
CA SER A 342 -14.83 -0.14 25.49
C SER A 342 -14.23 0.33 26.83
N LEU A 343 -12.91 0.41 26.94
CA LEU A 343 -12.24 0.78 28.20
C LEU A 343 -12.31 2.29 28.43
N PRO A 344 -12.99 2.78 29.50
CA PRO A 344 -13.15 4.21 29.73
C PRO A 344 -11.82 4.97 29.88
N GLN A 345 -10.83 4.36 30.49
CA GLN A 345 -9.51 4.97 30.68
C GLN A 345 -8.80 5.20 29.35
N LEU A 346 -8.92 4.27 28.40
CA LEU A 346 -8.35 4.45 27.05
C LEU A 346 -9.11 5.49 26.25
N GLN A 347 -10.44 5.56 26.40
CA GLN A 347 -11.27 6.58 25.78
C GLN A 347 -10.88 7.98 26.23
N GLN A 348 -10.71 8.18 27.54
CA GLN A 348 -10.28 9.46 28.10
C GLN A 348 -8.88 9.85 27.65
N LEU A 349 -7.97 8.91 27.66
CA LEU A 349 -6.60 9.15 27.22
C LEU A 349 -6.52 9.46 25.72
N ALA A 350 -7.33 8.78 24.91
CA ALA A 350 -7.43 9.05 23.48
C ALA A 350 -7.91 10.48 23.18
N ASP A 351 -8.81 11.01 23.99
CA ASP A 351 -9.32 12.38 23.82
C ASP A 351 -8.22 13.44 23.90
N HIS A 352 -7.17 13.19 24.68
CA HIS A 352 -6.02 14.09 24.76
C HIS A 352 -5.20 14.14 23.47
N TYR A 353 -5.19 13.06 22.70
CA TYR A 353 -4.39 12.94 21.48
C TYR A 353 -5.23 13.02 20.20
N LEU A 354 -6.56 13.10 20.33
CA LEU A 354 -7.46 13.05 19.19
C LEU A 354 -7.26 14.22 18.23
N TYR A 355 -6.82 15.38 18.72
CA TYR A 355 -6.56 16.54 17.86
C TYR A 355 -5.47 16.27 16.82
N TRP A 356 -4.54 15.36 17.09
CA TRP A 356 -3.55 14.94 16.09
C TRP A 356 -4.22 14.29 14.88
N GLN A 357 -5.28 13.50 15.13
CA GLN A 357 -6.03 12.86 14.04
C GLN A 357 -6.85 13.86 13.22
N VAL A 358 -7.17 15.01 13.80
CA VAL A 358 -7.82 16.11 13.06
C VAL A 358 -6.81 16.81 12.13
N ILE A 359 -5.59 16.99 12.59
CA ILE A 359 -4.52 17.71 11.87
C ILE A 359 -3.92 16.84 10.76
N LEU A 360 -3.66 15.56 11.04
CA LEU A 360 -2.89 14.68 10.16
C LEU A 360 -3.47 14.51 8.75
N PRO A 361 -4.78 14.37 8.52
CA PRO A 361 -5.31 14.29 7.16
C PRO A 361 -4.99 15.54 6.33
N LEU A 362 -5.08 16.73 6.93
CA LEU A 362 -4.82 18.00 6.25
C LEU A 362 -3.33 18.17 5.90
N VAL A 363 -2.46 17.63 6.72
CA VAL A 363 -1.01 17.67 6.49
C VAL A 363 -0.59 16.56 5.51
N GLY A 364 -1.12 15.35 5.70
CA GLY A 364 -0.70 14.17 4.96
C GLY A 364 -1.20 14.09 3.53
N VAL A 365 -2.35 14.67 3.20
CA VAL A 365 -2.93 14.56 1.86
C VAL A 365 -1.96 15.03 0.77
N TRP A 366 -1.21 16.08 1.02
CA TRP A 366 -0.28 16.65 0.06
C TRP A 366 0.88 15.70 -0.25
N CYS A 367 1.43 15.03 0.76
CA CYS A 367 2.50 14.07 0.52
C CYS A 367 2.02 12.85 -0.25
N TYR A 368 0.79 12.39 -0.02
CA TYR A 368 0.23 11.26 -0.76
C TYR A 368 0.01 11.60 -2.24
N LEU A 369 -0.53 12.79 -2.52
CA LEU A 369 -0.74 13.23 -3.90
C LEU A 369 0.59 13.46 -4.63
N LEU A 370 1.57 14.05 -3.98
CA LEU A 370 2.90 14.26 -4.55
C LEU A 370 3.64 12.96 -4.79
N ASP A 371 3.51 11.98 -3.89
CA ASP A 371 4.02 10.63 -4.12
C ASP A 371 3.44 10.05 -5.44
N GLY A 372 2.15 10.23 -5.66
CA GLY A 372 1.50 9.80 -6.90
C GLY A 372 2.11 10.48 -8.13
N MET A 373 2.35 11.78 -8.06
CA MET A 373 2.98 12.55 -9.14
C MET A 373 4.39 12.04 -9.46
N PHE A 374 5.20 11.80 -8.43
CA PHE A 374 6.58 11.34 -8.61
C PHE A 374 6.66 9.89 -9.08
N ILE A 375 5.75 9.02 -8.65
CA ILE A 375 5.67 7.65 -9.16
C ILE A 375 5.25 7.66 -10.63
N GLY A 376 4.27 8.47 -11.01
CA GLY A 376 3.87 8.63 -12.39
C GLY A 376 5.03 9.12 -13.30
N ALA A 377 5.89 9.97 -12.76
CA ALA A 377 7.10 10.43 -13.45
C ALA A 377 8.28 9.46 -13.32
N THR A 378 8.15 8.38 -12.55
CA THR A 378 9.22 7.42 -12.23
C THR A 378 10.45 8.06 -11.61
N ARG A 379 10.27 9.13 -10.81
CA ARG A 379 11.36 9.85 -10.13
C ARG A 379 11.61 9.30 -8.73
N ALA A 380 11.93 8.02 -8.67
CA ALA A 380 12.08 7.30 -7.40
C ALA A 380 13.30 7.75 -6.58
N ALA A 381 14.38 8.16 -7.23
CA ALA A 381 15.57 8.66 -6.53
C ALA A 381 15.25 9.94 -5.74
N GLU A 382 14.46 10.84 -6.30
CA GLU A 382 14.01 12.05 -5.61
C GLU A 382 13.04 11.75 -4.48
N MET A 383 12.14 10.76 -4.66
CA MET A 383 11.25 10.28 -3.60
C MET A 383 12.05 9.69 -2.43
N ARG A 384 13.07 8.89 -2.72
CA ARG A 384 13.97 8.33 -1.72
C ARG A 384 14.67 9.44 -0.94
N ASN A 385 15.21 10.44 -1.61
CA ASN A 385 15.90 11.56 -0.99
C ASN A 385 14.95 12.39 -0.13
N SER A 386 13.73 12.64 -0.61
CA SER A 386 12.67 13.30 0.15
C SER A 386 12.32 12.53 1.42
N MET A 387 12.19 11.21 1.32
CA MET A 387 11.91 10.36 2.47
C MET A 387 13.05 10.41 3.48
N ALA A 388 14.30 10.47 3.04
CA ALA A 388 15.46 10.62 3.93
C ALA A 388 15.44 11.94 4.69
N VAL A 389 15.09 13.04 4.03
CA VAL A 389 14.93 14.36 4.66
C VAL A 389 13.81 14.31 5.71
N ALA A 390 12.68 13.71 5.36
CA ALA A 390 11.55 13.57 6.28
C ALA A 390 11.90 12.70 7.49
N ALA A 391 12.63 11.61 7.28
CA ALA A 391 13.09 10.73 8.36
C ALA A 391 14.07 11.46 9.30
N ALA A 392 14.94 12.29 8.75
CA ALA A 392 15.86 13.12 9.55
C ALA A 392 15.07 14.11 10.41
N GLY A 393 14.07 14.78 9.86
CA GLY A 393 13.18 15.67 10.60
C GLY A 393 12.39 14.95 11.69
N PHE A 394 11.92 13.74 11.40
CA PHE A 394 11.28 12.87 12.38
C PHE A 394 12.22 12.55 13.54
N ALA A 395 13.44 12.14 13.26
CA ALA A 395 14.44 11.81 14.28
C ALA A 395 14.79 13.03 15.14
N LEU A 396 14.95 14.20 14.54
CA LEU A 396 15.21 15.44 15.27
C LEU A 396 14.04 15.83 16.17
N THR A 397 12.80 15.63 15.72
CA THR A 397 11.60 15.94 16.51
C THR A 397 11.49 14.99 17.71
N LEU A 398 11.98 13.76 17.60
CA LEU A 398 11.99 12.82 18.72
C LEU A 398 12.86 13.31 19.90
N LEU A 399 13.78 14.24 19.67
CA LEU A 399 14.54 14.86 20.77
C LEU A 399 13.65 15.67 21.74
N ALA A 400 12.46 16.07 21.30
CA ALA A 400 11.46 16.74 22.13
C ALA A 400 10.63 15.75 22.97
N LEU A 401 10.82 14.44 22.80
CA LEU A 401 10.06 13.40 23.50
C LEU A 401 10.11 13.54 25.03
N PRO A 402 11.27 13.82 25.67
CA PRO A 402 11.31 13.99 27.13
C PRO A 402 10.48 15.15 27.64
N VAL A 403 10.26 16.19 26.82
CA VAL A 403 9.48 17.38 27.18
C VAL A 403 8.00 17.21 26.87
N LEU A 404 7.66 16.66 25.70
CA LEU A 404 6.30 16.58 25.20
C LEU A 404 5.61 15.24 25.48
N GLY A 405 6.37 14.21 25.87
CA GLY A 405 5.83 12.88 26.09
C GLY A 405 5.24 12.29 24.81
N ASN A 406 4.07 11.64 24.91
CA ASN A 406 3.43 11.02 23.74
C ASN A 406 3.03 12.03 22.66
N HIS A 407 2.79 13.29 23.01
CA HIS A 407 2.57 14.34 22.02
C HIS A 407 3.79 14.51 21.10
N GLY A 408 4.99 14.23 21.60
CA GLY A 408 6.22 14.26 20.81
C GLY A 408 6.24 13.23 19.69
N LEU A 409 5.70 12.04 19.92
CA LEU A 409 5.58 11.01 18.88
C LEU A 409 4.66 11.45 17.75
N TRP A 410 3.49 12.00 18.10
CA TRP A 410 2.53 12.48 17.10
C TRP A 410 3.03 13.72 16.38
N LEU A 411 3.73 14.61 17.08
CA LEU A 411 4.39 15.75 16.45
C LEU A 411 5.46 15.29 15.48
N ALA A 412 6.26 14.29 15.84
CA ALA A 412 7.28 13.72 14.96
C ALA A 412 6.65 13.15 13.68
N LEU A 413 5.52 12.45 13.79
CA LEU A 413 4.79 11.95 12.65
C LEU A 413 4.24 13.07 11.77
N ALA A 414 3.68 14.12 12.37
CA ALA A 414 3.18 15.29 11.63
C ALA A 414 4.33 16.00 10.88
N VAL A 415 5.48 16.17 11.52
CA VAL A 415 6.69 16.74 10.91
C VAL A 415 7.16 15.86 9.76
N PHE A 416 7.14 14.54 9.93
CA PHE A 416 7.52 13.58 8.90
C PHE A 416 6.64 13.74 7.66
N LEU A 417 5.32 13.77 7.81
CA LEU A 417 4.40 13.94 6.69
C LEU A 417 4.53 15.33 6.06
N ALA A 418 4.69 16.37 6.86
CA ALA A 418 4.88 17.73 6.35
C ALA A 418 6.16 17.87 5.54
N LEU A 419 7.26 17.31 6.01
CA LEU A 419 8.55 17.38 5.29
C LEU A 419 8.54 16.55 4.01
N ARG A 420 7.87 15.42 3.99
CA ARG A 420 7.65 14.66 2.75
C ARG A 420 6.93 15.52 1.71
N GLY A 421 5.83 16.14 2.11
CA GLY A 421 5.06 17.00 1.22
C GLY A 421 5.83 18.23 0.76
N LEU A 422 6.49 18.93 1.69
CA LEU A 422 7.24 20.16 1.38
C LEU A 422 8.45 19.90 0.49
N SER A 423 9.21 18.85 0.78
CA SER A 423 10.40 18.51 -0.03
C SER A 423 10.03 18.09 -1.44
N LEU A 424 8.99 17.26 -1.60
CA LEU A 424 8.49 16.87 -2.92
C LEU A 424 7.93 18.06 -3.68
N ALA A 425 7.18 18.94 -3.03
CA ALA A 425 6.64 20.15 -3.63
C ALA A 425 7.75 21.08 -4.11
N TRP A 426 8.82 21.23 -3.32
CA TRP A 426 9.97 22.05 -3.68
C TRP A 426 10.69 21.47 -4.92
N ILE A 427 10.92 20.17 -4.96
CA ILE A 427 11.55 19.48 -6.08
C ILE A 427 10.71 19.63 -7.35
N TRP A 428 9.38 19.39 -7.24
CA TRP A 428 8.47 19.53 -8.39
C TRP A 428 8.45 20.95 -8.92
N ARG A 429 8.37 21.96 -8.04
CA ARG A 429 8.37 23.38 -8.41
C ARG A 429 9.65 23.75 -9.12
N ARG A 430 10.80 23.27 -8.63
CA ARG A 430 12.10 23.50 -9.27
C ARG A 430 12.14 22.93 -10.67
N HIS A 431 11.74 21.67 -10.85
CA HIS A 431 11.69 21.05 -12.17
C HIS A 431 10.70 21.75 -13.10
N TRP A 432 9.55 22.15 -12.58
CA TRP A 432 8.53 22.82 -13.39
C TRP A 432 9.04 24.18 -13.91
N ARG A 433 9.68 24.95 -13.06
CA ARG A 433 10.27 26.25 -13.44
C ARG A 433 11.38 26.10 -14.46
N ASN A 434 12.23 25.08 -14.32
CA ASN A 434 13.35 24.84 -15.22
C ASN A 434 12.93 24.10 -16.51
N GLY A 435 11.67 23.72 -16.66
CA GLY A 435 11.18 22.92 -17.78
C GLY A 435 11.75 21.51 -17.83
N SER A 436 12.30 21.01 -16.72
CA SER A 436 12.98 19.71 -16.65
C SER A 436 12.12 18.57 -16.11
N TRP A 437 10.82 18.80 -15.83
CA TRP A 437 9.96 17.75 -15.28
C TRP A 437 9.81 16.55 -16.21
N PHE A 438 9.67 16.81 -17.53
CA PHE A 438 9.51 15.75 -18.52
C PHE A 438 10.84 15.15 -18.99
N SER A 439 11.97 15.61 -18.47
CA SER A 439 13.27 15.04 -18.76
C SER A 439 13.48 13.76 -17.98
N ALA A 440 14.10 12.75 -18.62
CA ALA A 440 14.44 11.52 -17.92
C ALA A 440 15.37 11.82 -16.73
N ALA A 441 15.06 11.23 -15.59
CA ALA A 441 15.91 11.37 -14.40
C ALA A 441 17.17 10.51 -14.52
#